data_52ebce0b500bf28499170a413fadd43c
#
_entry.id   52ebce0b500bf28499170a413fadd43c
#
_cell.length_a   1.000
_cell.length_b   1.000
_cell.length_c   1.000
_cell.angle_alpha   90.00
_cell.angle_beta   90.00
_cell.angle_gamma   90.00
#
_symmetry.space_group_name_H-M   'P 1'
#
loop_
_entity.id
_entity.type
_entity.pdbx_description
1 polymer ?
#
loop_
_entity_poly.entity_id
_entity_poly.type
_entity_poly.pdbx_seq_one_letter_code
_entity_poly.pdbx_strand_id
1 'polypeptide(L)'
;MHIIQEKLLELSKKQNLAQLSLREMAGFINLPGESPQKIKHHLLQLQKKGFLTIDRIKGLMGRTSSKPGWANGLLDKKTSLFSIPIVGTANCGPATIFAEQNFQGFLKVSSKLIDRSKPMGLYAIKTDGSSMNRAEINDKKIEDGDFVIIDSHYKNPESNSIVLAIIDSKATIKKFIDDRENGQVVLKADSSFDYEPIYLHPDDEFSISGKVISVVKRPKN
;
A
#
# COMPACT_ATOMS: atom_id res chain seq x y z
N MET A 1 -21.18 -5.65 24.47
CA MET A 1 -21.18 -4.74 23.31
C MET A 1 -22.27 -3.70 23.54
N HIS A 2 -22.09 -2.46 23.10
CA HIS A 2 -23.12 -1.41 23.26
C HIS A 2 -24.30 -1.67 22.33
N ILE A 3 -25.56 -1.40 22.75
CA ILE A 3 -26.78 -1.71 21.99
C ILE A 3 -26.77 -1.08 20.57
N ILE A 4 -26.22 0.11 20.41
CA ILE A 4 -26.05 0.76 19.11
C ILE A 4 -25.12 -0.06 18.20
N GLN A 5 -24.05 -0.64 18.75
CA GLN A 5 -23.11 -1.46 17.98
C GLN A 5 -23.75 -2.75 17.50
N GLU A 6 -24.55 -3.40 18.34
CA GLU A 6 -25.29 -4.61 17.95
C GLU A 6 -26.28 -4.34 16.82
N LYS A 7 -27.08 -3.29 16.94
CA LYS A 7 -28.05 -2.90 15.94
C LYS A 7 -27.37 -2.47 14.60
N LEU A 8 -26.23 -1.77 14.66
CA LEU A 8 -25.46 -1.42 13.46
C LEU A 8 -24.86 -2.66 12.77
N LEU A 9 -24.43 -3.66 13.53
CA LEU A 9 -23.98 -4.94 12.97
C LEU A 9 -25.12 -5.74 12.35
N GLU A 10 -26.32 -5.69 12.93
CA GLU A 10 -27.51 -6.32 12.33
C GLU A 10 -27.92 -5.62 11.04
N LEU A 11 -27.91 -4.28 11.04
CA LEU A 11 -28.21 -3.50 9.84
C LEU A 11 -27.20 -3.80 8.72
N SER A 12 -25.92 -3.96 9.04
CA SER A 12 -24.86 -4.29 8.06
C SER A 12 -24.99 -5.66 7.42
N LYS A 13 -25.82 -6.56 7.97
CA LYS A 13 -26.15 -7.85 7.33
C LYS A 13 -27.19 -7.70 6.21
N LYS A 14 -28.04 -6.68 6.32
CA LYS A 14 -29.18 -6.48 5.44
C LYS A 14 -28.85 -5.56 4.27
N GLN A 15 -27.95 -4.60 4.49
CA GLN A 15 -27.62 -3.58 3.48
C GLN A 15 -26.25 -2.95 3.69
N ASN A 16 -25.73 -2.33 2.61
CA ASN A 16 -24.45 -1.63 2.65
C ASN A 16 -24.56 -0.31 3.42
N LEU A 17 -23.90 -0.21 4.57
CA LEU A 17 -23.97 0.98 5.42
C LEU A 17 -23.34 2.22 4.77
N ALA A 18 -22.44 2.06 3.79
CA ALA A 18 -21.82 3.20 3.11
C ALA A 18 -22.82 4.01 2.24
N GLN A 19 -23.96 3.42 1.90
CA GLN A 19 -25.01 4.06 1.12
C GLN A 19 -26.00 4.84 1.98
N LEU A 20 -25.87 4.76 3.29
CA LEU A 20 -26.76 5.41 4.25
C LEU A 20 -26.07 6.60 4.92
N SER A 21 -26.81 7.69 5.09
CA SER A 21 -26.40 8.77 5.98
C SER A 21 -26.44 8.31 7.46
N LEU A 22 -25.70 8.98 8.33
CA LEU A 22 -25.71 8.67 9.76
C LEU A 22 -27.09 8.84 10.40
N ARG A 23 -27.93 9.74 9.87
CA ARG A 23 -29.32 9.95 10.32
C ARG A 23 -30.23 8.80 9.88
N GLU A 24 -30.10 8.34 8.65
CA GLU A 24 -30.83 7.17 8.16
C GLU A 24 -30.45 5.92 8.94
N MET A 25 -29.16 5.71 9.23
CA MET A 25 -28.72 4.60 10.09
C MET A 25 -29.39 4.65 11.46
N ALA A 26 -29.46 5.83 12.10
CA ALA A 26 -30.15 6.01 13.38
C ALA A 26 -31.65 5.64 13.29
N GLY A 27 -32.33 6.02 12.19
CA GLY A 27 -33.73 5.64 11.91
C GLY A 27 -33.89 4.13 11.74
N PHE A 28 -33.07 3.49 10.91
CA PHE A 28 -33.13 2.04 10.65
C PHE A 28 -32.85 1.17 11.89
N ILE A 29 -32.04 1.66 12.82
CA ILE A 29 -31.80 0.94 14.09
C ILE A 29 -32.84 1.28 15.19
N ASN A 30 -33.91 1.98 14.83
CA ASN A 30 -34.98 2.44 15.75
C ASN A 30 -34.43 3.28 16.92
N LEU A 31 -33.54 4.21 16.63
CA LEU A 31 -32.95 5.17 17.56
C LEU A 31 -32.89 6.58 16.93
N PRO A 32 -34.00 7.15 16.47
CA PRO A 32 -33.99 8.39 15.70
C PRO A 32 -33.58 9.63 16.50
N GLY A 33 -33.59 9.54 17.84
CA GLY A 33 -33.10 10.61 18.74
C GLY A 33 -31.60 10.62 18.98
N GLU A 34 -30.86 9.62 18.50
CA GLU A 34 -29.41 9.57 18.69
C GLU A 34 -28.67 10.52 17.73
N SER A 35 -27.67 11.21 18.25
CA SER A 35 -26.92 12.16 17.45
C SER A 35 -26.10 11.45 16.36
N PRO A 36 -25.93 12.04 15.16
CA PRO A 36 -25.08 11.49 14.10
C PRO A 36 -23.63 11.23 14.57
N GLN A 37 -23.10 12.07 15.46
CA GLN A 37 -21.77 11.92 16.03
C GLN A 37 -21.66 10.64 16.86
N LYS A 38 -22.69 10.28 17.61
CA LYS A 38 -22.73 9.06 18.43
C LYS A 38 -22.76 7.81 17.54
N ILE A 39 -23.56 7.84 16.47
CA ILE A 39 -23.55 6.77 15.45
C ILE A 39 -22.17 6.61 14.81
N LYS A 40 -21.56 7.73 14.39
CA LYS A 40 -20.19 7.74 13.84
C LYS A 40 -19.17 7.15 14.81
N HIS A 41 -19.23 7.54 16.08
CA HIS A 41 -18.34 7.01 17.13
C HIS A 41 -18.44 5.49 17.26
N HIS A 42 -19.67 4.93 17.29
CA HIS A 42 -19.86 3.49 17.39
C HIS A 42 -19.44 2.74 16.11
N LEU A 43 -19.62 3.32 14.92
CA LEU A 43 -19.10 2.77 13.67
C LEU A 43 -17.57 2.68 13.68
N LEU A 44 -16.88 3.75 14.11
CA LEU A 44 -15.42 3.76 14.23
C LEU A 44 -14.92 2.74 15.26
N GLN A 45 -15.63 2.57 16.37
CA GLN A 45 -15.29 1.54 17.35
C GLN A 45 -15.47 0.12 16.79
N LEU A 46 -16.53 -0.14 16.03
CA LEU A 46 -16.76 -1.42 15.37
C LEU A 46 -15.68 -1.70 14.31
N GLN A 47 -15.25 -0.68 13.58
CA GLN A 47 -14.15 -0.78 12.64
C GLN A 47 -12.83 -1.08 13.36
N LYS A 48 -12.52 -0.34 14.44
CA LYS A 48 -11.29 -0.55 15.25
C LYS A 48 -11.23 -1.95 15.87
N LYS A 49 -12.39 -2.49 16.26
CA LYS A 49 -12.53 -3.85 16.80
C LYS A 49 -12.59 -4.94 15.71
N GLY A 50 -12.54 -4.57 14.42
CA GLY A 50 -12.55 -5.52 13.30
C GLY A 50 -13.91 -6.15 12.99
N PHE A 51 -15.01 -5.62 13.52
CA PHE A 51 -16.36 -6.11 13.22
C PHE A 51 -16.93 -5.55 11.92
N LEU A 52 -16.48 -4.36 11.50
CA LEU A 52 -16.85 -3.72 10.24
C LEU A 52 -15.61 -3.39 9.43
N THR A 53 -15.70 -3.54 8.11
CA THR A 53 -14.72 -3.04 7.14
C THR A 53 -15.34 -1.90 6.35
N ILE A 54 -14.56 -0.83 6.16
CA ILE A 54 -14.92 0.31 5.31
C ILE A 54 -14.02 0.28 4.10
N ASP A 55 -14.57 -0.04 2.95
CA ASP A 55 -13.90 0.09 1.66
C ASP A 55 -14.35 1.41 1.02
N ARG A 56 -13.55 2.45 1.20
CA ARG A 56 -13.87 3.79 0.69
C ARG A 56 -13.83 3.87 -0.83
N ILE A 57 -13.07 3.00 -1.48
CA ILE A 57 -12.90 2.99 -2.94
C ILE A 57 -14.12 2.36 -3.60
N LYS A 58 -14.65 1.28 -3.00
CA LYS A 58 -15.86 0.61 -3.50
C LYS A 58 -17.15 1.18 -2.92
N GLY A 59 -17.06 2.17 -2.03
CA GLY A 59 -18.23 2.67 -1.32
C GLY A 59 -18.94 1.57 -0.53
N LEU A 60 -18.20 0.61 0.03
CA LEU A 60 -18.76 -0.52 0.77
C LEU A 60 -18.42 -0.40 2.26
N MET A 61 -19.44 -0.55 3.09
CA MET A 61 -19.27 -0.69 4.53
C MET A 61 -20.13 -1.88 4.99
N GLY A 62 -19.47 -2.95 5.38
CA GLY A 62 -20.14 -4.18 5.76
C GLY A 62 -19.44 -4.92 6.86
N ARG A 63 -20.08 -5.98 7.32
CA ARG A 63 -19.54 -6.85 8.37
C ARG A 63 -18.27 -7.54 7.89
N THR A 64 -17.25 -7.56 8.73
CA THR A 64 -16.09 -8.44 8.50
C THR A 64 -16.59 -9.87 8.58
N SER A 65 -16.43 -10.64 7.51
CA SER A 65 -16.78 -12.06 7.50
C SER A 65 -15.74 -12.85 8.28
N SER A 66 -15.76 -12.73 9.62
CA SER A 66 -15.03 -13.64 10.49
C SER A 66 -15.88 -14.89 10.68
N LYS A 67 -15.38 -16.04 10.23
CA LYS A 67 -15.98 -17.34 10.53
C LYS A 67 -16.03 -17.56 12.04
N PRO A 68 -17.09 -18.21 12.58
CA PRO A 68 -17.18 -18.50 14.01
C PRO A 68 -15.98 -19.31 14.51
N GLY A 69 -15.55 -19.07 15.74
CA GLY A 69 -14.31 -19.64 16.33
C GLY A 69 -14.20 -21.16 16.39
N TRP A 70 -15.28 -21.93 16.11
CA TRP A 70 -15.25 -23.40 16.01
C TRP A 70 -14.66 -23.93 14.69
N ALA A 71 -14.51 -23.05 13.68
CA ALA A 71 -13.86 -23.42 12.40
C ALA A 71 -12.34 -23.42 12.46
N ASN A 72 -11.72 -23.11 13.63
CA ASN A 72 -10.28 -23.04 13.80
C ASN A 72 -9.56 -24.39 13.98
N GLY A 73 -10.28 -25.50 13.81
CA GLY A 73 -9.73 -26.86 14.02
C GLY A 73 -9.19 -27.56 12.77
N LEU A 74 -9.39 -27.04 11.59
CA LEU A 74 -8.89 -27.63 10.33
C LEU A 74 -8.17 -26.54 9.51
N LEU A 75 -6.88 -26.46 9.75
CA LEU A 75 -5.81 -26.01 8.85
C LEU A 75 -6.26 -25.19 7.63
N ASP A 76 -6.09 -23.87 7.74
CA ASP A 76 -5.37 -23.22 6.66
C ASP A 76 -4.72 -21.96 7.23
N LYS A 77 -3.40 -21.89 7.16
CA LYS A 77 -2.63 -20.66 7.33
C LYS A 77 -3.25 -19.65 6.37
N LYS A 78 -4.18 -18.86 6.90
CA LYS A 78 -4.95 -17.87 6.14
C LYS A 78 -3.97 -17.02 5.35
N THR A 79 -3.90 -17.26 4.04
CA THR A 79 -3.12 -16.41 3.15
C THR A 79 -3.81 -15.06 3.12
N SER A 80 -3.33 -14.10 3.87
CA SER A 80 -3.79 -12.73 3.81
C SER A 80 -3.32 -12.15 2.47
N LEU A 81 -4.26 -11.78 1.61
CA LEU A 81 -3.95 -11.06 0.39
C LEU A 81 -4.03 -9.55 0.67
N PHE A 82 -2.97 -8.84 0.31
CA PHE A 82 -2.94 -7.39 0.29
C PHE A 82 -3.33 -6.89 -1.10
N SER A 83 -4.12 -5.82 -1.14
CA SER A 83 -4.38 -5.05 -2.35
C SER A 83 -3.49 -3.81 -2.30
N ILE A 84 -2.39 -3.84 -3.06
CA ILE A 84 -1.40 -2.77 -3.12
C ILE A 84 -1.70 -1.90 -4.34
N PRO A 85 -1.85 -0.57 -4.21
CA PRO A 85 -2.11 0.29 -5.35
C PRO A 85 -0.93 0.26 -6.32
N ILE A 86 -1.22 0.14 -7.62
CA ILE A 86 -0.25 0.29 -8.70
C ILE A 86 -0.29 1.76 -9.12
N VAL A 87 0.87 2.42 -9.11
CA VAL A 87 1.02 3.80 -9.52
C VAL A 87 1.89 3.90 -10.76
N GLY A 88 1.48 4.73 -11.69
CA GLY A 88 2.24 4.97 -12.92
C GLY A 88 3.48 5.83 -12.68
N THR A 89 4.37 5.86 -13.66
CA THR A 89 5.70 6.49 -13.60
C THR A 89 5.72 8.02 -13.74
N ALA A 90 4.59 8.69 -13.80
CA ALA A 90 4.54 10.14 -14.08
C ALA A 90 4.06 10.96 -12.87
N ASN A 91 4.84 11.94 -12.50
CA ASN A 91 4.62 13.07 -11.60
C ASN A 91 5.01 12.90 -10.12
N CYS A 92 5.82 13.88 -9.69
CA CYS A 92 6.51 13.96 -8.42
C CYS A 92 5.73 14.74 -7.39
N GLY A 93 5.04 14.03 -6.53
CA GLY A 93 4.43 14.56 -5.32
C GLY A 93 4.67 13.63 -4.13
N PRO A 94 4.20 13.96 -2.92
CA PRO A 94 4.18 13.02 -1.81
C PRO A 94 3.53 11.70 -2.25
N ALA A 95 4.05 10.56 -1.78
CA ALA A 95 3.63 9.22 -2.23
C ALA A 95 2.12 8.96 -2.18
N THR A 96 1.40 9.62 -1.28
CA THR A 96 -0.07 9.57 -1.18
C THR A 96 -0.77 10.31 -2.32
N ILE A 97 -0.29 11.50 -2.68
CA ILE A 97 -0.85 12.31 -3.78
C ILE A 97 -0.51 11.68 -5.12
N PHE A 98 0.70 11.12 -5.25
CA PHE A 98 1.14 10.39 -6.43
C PHE A 98 0.26 9.15 -6.70
N ALA A 99 -0.08 8.38 -5.65
CA ALA A 99 -0.94 7.21 -5.77
C ALA A 99 -2.39 7.56 -6.19
N GLU A 100 -2.90 8.73 -5.80
CA GLU A 100 -4.25 9.18 -6.15
C GLU A 100 -4.35 9.68 -7.60
N GLN A 101 -3.31 10.35 -8.09
CA GLN A 101 -3.31 10.96 -9.45
C GLN A 101 -2.93 9.98 -10.57
N ASN A 102 -2.14 8.93 -10.28
CA ASN A 102 -1.61 8.00 -11.27
C ASN A 102 -2.02 6.55 -11.02
N PHE A 103 -3.15 6.36 -10.39
CA PHE A 103 -3.65 5.04 -10.03
C PHE A 103 -4.00 4.20 -11.26
N GLN A 104 -3.36 3.02 -11.39
CA GLN A 104 -3.55 2.06 -12.49
C GLN A 104 -4.29 0.79 -12.08
N GLY A 105 -4.65 0.65 -10.81
CA GLY A 105 -5.33 -0.52 -10.28
C GLY A 105 -4.66 -1.07 -9.01
N PHE A 106 -4.96 -2.32 -8.68
CA PHE A 106 -4.41 -2.99 -7.50
C PHE A 106 -3.66 -4.26 -7.87
N LEU A 107 -2.46 -4.41 -7.29
CA LEU A 107 -1.72 -5.66 -7.26
C LEU A 107 -2.16 -6.47 -6.05
N LYS A 108 -2.68 -7.69 -6.26
CA LYS A 108 -3.03 -8.60 -5.17
C LYS A 108 -1.85 -9.50 -4.88
N VAL A 109 -1.30 -9.39 -3.67
CA VAL A 109 -0.11 -10.13 -3.23
C VAL A 109 -0.33 -10.80 -1.88
N SER A 110 0.24 -11.98 -1.71
CA SER A 110 0.27 -12.63 -0.41
C SER A 110 1.09 -11.83 0.59
N SER A 111 0.58 -11.67 1.82
CA SER A 111 1.31 -11.02 2.91
C SER A 111 2.67 -11.68 3.19
N LYS A 112 2.80 -12.98 2.89
CA LYS A 112 4.06 -13.72 3.03
C LYS A 112 5.15 -13.29 2.05
N LEU A 113 4.79 -12.70 0.90
CA LEU A 113 5.77 -12.19 -0.07
C LEU A 113 6.38 -10.86 0.35
N ILE A 114 5.79 -10.19 1.34
CA ILE A 114 6.17 -8.84 1.76
C ILE A 114 6.73 -8.84 3.18
N ASP A 115 6.57 -9.95 3.91
CA ASP A 115 6.95 -10.11 5.32
C ASP A 115 6.41 -8.98 6.23
N ARG A 116 5.15 -8.61 5.99
CA ARG A 116 4.44 -7.58 6.76
C ARG A 116 3.04 -8.00 7.14
N SER A 117 2.59 -7.53 8.29
CA SER A 117 1.23 -7.74 8.78
C SER A 117 0.20 -6.78 8.20
N LYS A 118 0.63 -5.63 7.64
CA LYS A 118 -0.23 -4.56 7.11
C LYS A 118 0.38 -3.93 5.86
N PRO A 119 -0.44 -3.59 4.84
CA PRO A 119 0.03 -2.99 3.59
C PRO A 119 0.14 -1.45 3.64
N MET A 120 0.11 -0.83 4.84
CA MET A 120 0.18 0.63 4.97
C MET A 120 1.49 1.18 4.44
N GLY A 121 1.40 2.24 3.65
CA GLY A 121 2.55 2.91 3.04
C GLY A 121 3.18 2.13 1.88
N LEU A 122 2.57 1.01 1.44
CA LEU A 122 3.04 0.25 0.31
C LEU A 122 2.33 0.65 -0.97
N TYR A 123 3.09 0.74 -2.05
CA TYR A 123 2.58 0.87 -3.41
C TYR A 123 3.46 0.08 -4.37
N ALA A 124 2.94 -0.23 -5.55
CA ALA A 124 3.63 -0.98 -6.58
C ALA A 124 3.88 -0.11 -7.80
N ILE A 125 5.03 -0.30 -8.43
CA ILE A 125 5.38 0.30 -9.72
C ILE A 125 5.75 -0.83 -10.66
N LYS A 126 5.30 -0.73 -11.92
CA LYS A 126 5.78 -1.58 -13.00
C LYS A 126 7.14 -1.09 -13.46
N THR A 127 8.11 -2.00 -13.53
CA THR A 127 9.45 -1.69 -14.03
C THR A 127 9.43 -1.52 -15.54
N ASP A 128 10.24 -0.59 -16.04
CA ASP A 128 10.50 -0.35 -17.45
C ASP A 128 12.02 -0.27 -17.67
N GLY A 129 12.53 -1.12 -18.55
CA GLY A 129 13.96 -1.21 -18.87
C GLY A 129 14.76 -2.17 -17.96
N SER A 130 16.07 -2.21 -18.22
CA SER A 130 17.01 -3.21 -17.69
C SER A 130 18.06 -2.66 -16.73
N SER A 131 17.94 -1.41 -16.27
CA SER A 131 18.96 -0.76 -15.43
C SER A 131 19.17 -1.42 -14.05
N MET A 132 18.28 -2.32 -13.65
CA MET A 132 18.32 -3.04 -12.36
C MET A 132 18.24 -4.56 -12.54
N ASN A 133 18.57 -5.13 -13.71
CA ASN A 133 18.35 -6.53 -14.02
C ASN A 133 19.31 -7.52 -13.31
N ARG A 134 20.34 -7.01 -12.60
CA ARG A 134 21.19 -7.79 -11.68
C ARG A 134 20.79 -7.62 -10.22
N ALA A 135 20.02 -6.57 -9.92
CA ALA A 135 19.58 -6.31 -8.55
C ALA A 135 18.62 -7.40 -8.07
N GLU A 136 18.82 -7.86 -6.85
CA GLU A 136 18.01 -8.91 -6.23
C GLU A 136 17.34 -8.42 -4.94
N ILE A 137 16.06 -8.73 -4.78
CA ILE A 137 15.29 -8.52 -3.56
C ILE A 137 14.66 -9.86 -3.17
N ASN A 138 15.02 -10.41 -2.03
CA ASN A 138 14.51 -11.70 -1.54
C ASN A 138 14.65 -12.81 -2.63
N ASP A 139 15.86 -12.98 -3.16
CA ASP A 139 16.25 -13.96 -4.19
C ASP A 139 15.51 -13.80 -5.54
N LYS A 140 14.94 -12.61 -5.80
CA LYS A 140 14.27 -12.30 -7.05
C LYS A 140 14.95 -11.13 -7.75
N LYS A 141 15.37 -11.33 -8.98
CA LYS A 141 15.88 -10.27 -9.85
C LYS A 141 14.77 -9.34 -10.29
N ILE A 142 15.13 -8.06 -10.48
CA ILE A 142 14.22 -7.05 -11.05
C ILE A 142 14.39 -7.09 -12.57
N GLU A 143 13.38 -7.56 -13.28
CA GLU A 143 13.37 -7.60 -14.75
C GLU A 143 12.35 -6.64 -15.33
N ASP A 144 12.48 -6.35 -16.61
CA ASP A 144 11.54 -5.51 -17.33
C ASP A 144 10.11 -6.05 -17.26
N GLY A 145 9.15 -5.17 -16.95
CA GLY A 145 7.73 -5.50 -16.83
C GLY A 145 7.31 -6.15 -15.52
N ASP A 146 8.24 -6.41 -14.58
CA ASP A 146 7.91 -6.85 -13.22
C ASP A 146 7.21 -5.75 -12.43
N PHE A 147 6.61 -6.11 -11.30
CA PHE A 147 6.16 -5.15 -10.31
C PHE A 147 7.12 -5.14 -9.12
N VAL A 148 7.59 -3.96 -8.75
CA VAL A 148 8.33 -3.75 -7.50
C VAL A 148 7.42 -3.11 -6.46
N ILE A 149 7.53 -3.59 -5.22
CA ILE A 149 6.76 -3.05 -4.10
C ILE A 149 7.66 -2.09 -3.33
N ILE A 150 7.19 -0.87 -3.17
CA ILE A 150 7.88 0.23 -2.53
C ILE A 150 7.26 0.49 -1.16
N ASP A 151 8.12 0.67 -0.16
CA ASP A 151 7.73 1.17 1.16
C ASP A 151 8.03 2.66 1.27
N SER A 152 6.98 3.47 1.28
CA SER A 152 7.09 4.93 1.33
C SER A 152 7.54 5.49 2.68
N HIS A 153 7.60 4.69 3.73
CA HIS A 153 8.08 5.13 5.04
C HIS A 153 9.61 5.26 5.10
N TYR A 154 10.33 4.59 4.19
CA TYR A 154 11.80 4.69 4.10
C TYR A 154 12.21 5.91 3.27
N LYS A 155 12.37 7.06 3.95
CA LYS A 155 12.82 8.31 3.32
C LYS A 155 14.33 8.55 3.40
N ASN A 156 14.98 7.93 4.37
CA ASN A 156 16.43 8.00 4.59
C ASN A 156 17.01 6.59 4.40
N PRO A 157 17.30 6.18 3.17
CA PRO A 157 17.80 4.84 2.91
C PRO A 157 19.26 4.69 3.35
N GLU A 158 19.60 3.48 3.78
CA GLU A 158 20.99 3.09 4.00
C GLU A 158 21.70 2.89 2.65
N SER A 159 23.02 3.10 2.64
CA SER A 159 23.86 2.85 1.46
C SER A 159 23.68 1.41 0.96
N ASN A 160 23.63 1.22 -0.35
CA ASN A 160 23.28 -0.01 -1.08
C ASN A 160 21.80 -0.43 -1.05
N SER A 161 20.91 0.35 -0.45
CA SER A 161 19.48 0.12 -0.59
C SER A 161 19.03 0.34 -2.04
N ILE A 162 18.08 -0.49 -2.52
CA ILE A 162 17.40 -0.24 -3.79
C ILE A 162 16.22 0.67 -3.51
N VAL A 163 16.21 1.84 -4.14
CA VAL A 163 15.24 2.89 -3.88
C VAL A 163 14.51 3.32 -5.16
N LEU A 164 13.33 3.88 -4.96
CA LEU A 164 12.69 4.72 -5.96
C LEU A 164 13.08 6.16 -5.69
N ALA A 165 13.85 6.73 -6.58
CA ALA A 165 14.22 8.15 -6.58
C ALA A 165 13.41 8.91 -7.62
N ILE A 166 13.16 10.17 -7.33
CA ILE A 166 12.50 11.12 -8.22
C ILE A 166 13.47 12.25 -8.46
N ILE A 167 13.82 12.47 -9.73
CA ILE A 167 14.76 13.48 -10.20
C ILE A 167 14.09 14.18 -11.38
N ASP A 168 14.05 15.50 -11.38
CA ASP A 168 13.44 16.28 -12.47
C ASP A 168 12.07 15.75 -12.89
N SER A 169 11.22 15.43 -11.91
CA SER A 169 9.88 14.88 -12.15
C SER A 169 9.85 13.47 -12.78
N LYS A 170 10.96 12.76 -12.86
CA LYS A 170 11.07 11.39 -13.37
C LYS A 170 11.38 10.40 -12.26
N ALA A 171 10.61 9.32 -12.20
CA ALA A 171 10.87 8.23 -11.27
C ALA A 171 11.90 7.26 -11.82
N THR A 172 12.89 6.88 -11.02
CA THR A 172 13.91 5.88 -11.37
C THR A 172 14.20 4.95 -10.20
N ILE A 173 14.41 3.66 -10.50
CA ILE A 173 14.85 2.68 -9.50
C ILE A 173 16.34 2.51 -9.64
N LYS A 174 17.06 2.73 -8.54
CA LYS A 174 18.52 2.65 -8.50
C LYS A 174 18.99 2.13 -7.15
N LYS A 175 20.25 1.71 -7.09
CA LYS A 175 20.99 1.48 -5.86
C LYS A 175 21.45 2.84 -5.31
N PHE A 176 21.06 3.13 -4.09
CA PHE A 176 21.41 4.35 -3.37
C PHE A 176 22.80 4.19 -2.73
N ILE A 177 23.66 5.16 -2.90
CA ILE A 177 24.97 5.24 -2.26
C ILE A 177 25.08 6.61 -1.58
N ASP A 178 25.26 6.60 -0.27
CA ASP A 178 25.53 7.78 0.53
C ASP A 178 27.06 8.02 0.50
N ASP A 179 27.51 8.89 -0.40
CA ASP A 179 28.93 9.25 -0.58
C ASP A 179 29.26 10.47 0.27
N ARG A 180 29.34 10.23 1.59
CA ARG A 180 29.62 11.29 2.59
C ARG A 180 30.99 11.93 2.43
N GLU A 181 31.96 11.19 1.89
CA GLU A 181 33.32 11.70 1.70
C GLU A 181 33.34 12.83 0.68
N ASN A 182 32.50 12.72 -0.35
CA ASN A 182 32.37 13.74 -1.39
C ASN A 182 31.14 14.65 -1.19
N GLY A 183 30.35 14.45 -0.12
CA GLY A 183 29.18 15.25 0.18
C GLY A 183 28.05 15.10 -0.84
N GLN A 184 27.91 13.95 -1.46
CA GLN A 184 26.95 13.71 -2.55
C GLN A 184 26.18 12.38 -2.37
N VAL A 185 25.10 12.25 -3.11
CA VAL A 185 24.36 11.00 -3.28
C VAL A 185 24.65 10.45 -4.67
N VAL A 186 24.95 9.15 -4.75
CA VAL A 186 25.14 8.48 -6.05
C VAL A 186 24.03 7.44 -6.25
N LEU A 187 23.32 7.55 -7.35
CA LEU A 187 22.31 6.58 -7.76
C LEU A 187 22.90 5.70 -8.87
N LYS A 188 23.22 4.46 -8.53
CA LYS A 188 23.91 3.52 -9.42
C LYS A 188 22.94 2.46 -9.97
N ALA A 189 23.08 2.15 -11.25
CA ALA A 189 22.43 1.00 -11.86
C ALA A 189 23.07 -0.31 -11.34
N ASP A 190 22.30 -1.37 -11.29
CA ASP A 190 22.78 -2.73 -11.04
C ASP A 190 22.31 -3.62 -12.19
N SER A 191 23.08 -3.60 -13.28
CA SER A 191 22.68 -4.11 -14.58
C SER A 191 23.77 -4.92 -15.29
N SER A 192 23.34 -5.75 -16.24
CA SER A 192 24.23 -6.41 -17.21
C SER A 192 24.72 -5.46 -18.32
N PHE A 193 24.07 -4.32 -18.47
CA PHE A 193 24.48 -3.26 -19.39
C PHE A 193 25.18 -2.14 -18.64
N ASP A 194 25.98 -1.38 -19.35
CA ASP A 194 26.66 -0.22 -18.77
C ASP A 194 25.71 0.97 -18.71
N TYR A 195 25.57 1.53 -17.52
CA TYR A 195 24.76 2.71 -17.25
C TYR A 195 25.58 3.66 -16.39
N GLU A 196 25.69 4.89 -16.81
CA GLU A 196 26.37 5.92 -16.04
C GLU A 196 25.68 6.15 -14.68
N PRO A 197 26.42 6.27 -13.59
CA PRO A 197 25.89 6.68 -12.31
C PRO A 197 25.32 8.11 -12.37
N ILE A 198 24.30 8.39 -11.56
CA ILE A 198 23.76 9.73 -11.39
C ILE A 198 24.34 10.28 -10.08
N TYR A 199 25.07 11.38 -10.18
CA TYR A 199 25.64 12.08 -9.04
C TYR A 199 24.75 13.25 -8.68
N LEU A 200 24.31 13.33 -7.42
CA LEU A 200 23.38 14.34 -6.93
C LEU A 200 24.00 15.09 -5.76
N HIS A 201 24.02 16.40 -5.85
CA HIS A 201 24.37 17.27 -4.74
C HIS A 201 23.18 17.40 -3.78
N PRO A 202 23.38 17.62 -2.46
CA PRO A 202 22.26 17.82 -1.52
C PRO A 202 21.29 18.94 -1.88
N ASP A 203 21.76 19.95 -2.64
CA ASP A 203 20.93 21.07 -3.10
C ASP A 203 20.18 20.78 -4.42
N ASP A 204 20.41 19.63 -5.05
CA ASP A 204 19.68 19.25 -6.26
C ASP A 204 18.21 18.89 -5.95
N GLU A 205 17.34 19.12 -6.92
CA GLU A 205 15.92 18.83 -6.80
C GLU A 205 15.63 17.34 -7.00
N PHE A 206 15.86 16.56 -5.94
CA PHE A 206 15.54 15.14 -5.93
C PHE A 206 14.86 14.70 -4.64
N SER A 207 14.19 13.57 -4.66
CA SER A 207 13.62 12.96 -3.46
C SER A 207 13.65 11.43 -3.52
N ILE A 208 13.79 10.80 -2.36
CA ILE A 208 13.63 9.36 -2.22
C ILE A 208 12.16 9.08 -1.89
N SER A 209 11.45 8.46 -2.81
CA SER A 209 10.03 8.15 -2.66
C SER A 209 9.80 6.91 -1.80
N GLY A 210 10.78 6.03 -1.67
CA GLY A 210 10.76 4.87 -0.79
C GLY A 210 11.79 3.82 -1.17
N LYS A 211 11.83 2.73 -0.38
CA LYS A 211 12.71 1.57 -0.56
C LYS A 211 11.96 0.45 -1.27
N VAL A 212 12.62 -0.22 -2.22
CA VAL A 212 12.10 -1.47 -2.81
C VAL A 212 12.23 -2.60 -1.78
N ILE A 213 11.11 -3.24 -1.45
CA ILE A 213 11.07 -4.30 -0.43
C ILE A 213 10.71 -5.67 -0.99
N SER A 214 10.13 -5.73 -2.20
CA SER A 214 9.77 -7.02 -2.83
C SER A 214 9.61 -6.87 -4.33
N VAL A 215 9.81 -7.99 -5.05
CA VAL A 215 9.57 -8.11 -6.49
C VAL A 215 8.47 -9.13 -6.74
N VAL A 216 7.47 -8.76 -7.52
CA VAL A 216 6.41 -9.63 -8.01
C VAL A 216 6.63 -9.83 -9.51
N LYS A 217 7.02 -11.04 -9.87
CA LYS A 217 7.35 -11.40 -11.25
C LYS A 217 6.11 -11.35 -12.14
N ARG A 218 6.28 -10.80 -13.35
CA ARG A 218 5.27 -10.90 -14.39
C ARG A 218 5.08 -12.38 -14.79
N PRO A 219 3.83 -12.86 -14.95
CA PRO A 219 3.60 -14.18 -15.52
C PRO A 219 4.29 -14.27 -16.90
N LYS A 220 5.08 -15.31 -17.13
CA LYS A 220 5.58 -15.63 -18.47
C LYS A 220 4.42 -16.25 -19.25
N ASN A 221 4.00 -15.59 -20.33
CA ASN A 221 3.06 -16.16 -21.29
C ASN A 221 3.74 -17.26 -22.08
#